data_daf07a098629c6e99751def93b377913
#
_entry.id   daf07a098629c6e99751def93b377913
#
_cell.length_a   1.000
_cell.length_b   1.000
_cell.length_c   1.000
_cell.angle_alpha   90.00
_cell.angle_beta   90.00
_cell.angle_gamma   90.00
#
_symmetry.space_group_name_H-M   'P 1'
#
loop_
_entity.id
_entity.type
_entity.pdbx_description
1 polymer ?
#
loop_
_entity_poly.entity_id
_entity_poly.type
_entity_poly.pdbx_seq_one_letter_code
_entity_poly.pdbx_strand_id
1 'polypeptide(L)'
;FEKETQALSPEASKLLNAAHQKEREEGIFPLCLSEGILFLKQPDFVQQIPIFLHLLNPKINAVLNQVSWNITADEWIINPYLLHILSFEETEFTPLEKKELCDLLTSKGYDVESSIRYIGNFHPYRHSLLKEVIELKKESDLSHFDFLYQGAQHVEEPTHKSLAPLLFEADHTQYQAIKRAELQHLVIQGPPGTGKSQVIGNLIGQFLEEKKQVLLCSQKRQALEVIASKLTDCGLGELL
;
A
#
# COMPACT_ATOMS: atom_id res chain seq x y z
N PHE A 1 25.87 14.05 -6.26
CA PHE A 1 24.57 14.66 -6.63
C PHE A 1 24.59 14.98 -8.11
N GLU A 2 24.10 14.10 -8.95
CA GLU A 2 23.84 14.44 -10.35
C GLU A 2 22.43 15.00 -10.45
N LYS A 3 22.31 16.30 -10.62
CA LYS A 3 21.08 16.94 -11.08
C LYS A 3 21.07 16.88 -12.59
N GLU A 4 20.45 15.88 -13.13
CA GLU A 4 20.15 15.90 -14.56
C GLU A 4 18.86 16.69 -14.78
N THR A 5 18.97 17.81 -15.46
CA THR A 5 17.80 18.57 -15.93
C THR A 5 17.61 18.25 -17.40
N GLN A 6 16.46 17.70 -17.73
CA GLN A 6 16.12 17.30 -19.10
C GLN A 6 14.81 17.98 -19.53
N ALA A 7 14.65 18.14 -20.84
CA ALA A 7 13.35 18.53 -21.38
C ALA A 7 12.30 17.46 -21.04
N LEU A 8 11.11 17.90 -20.67
CA LEU A 8 10.02 16.99 -20.30
C LEU A 8 9.48 16.32 -21.56
N SER A 9 9.92 15.09 -21.84
CA SER A 9 9.42 14.30 -22.96
C SER A 9 7.97 13.83 -22.71
N PRO A 10 7.22 13.47 -23.74
CA PRO A 10 5.88 12.89 -23.59
C PRO A 10 5.88 11.62 -22.72
N GLU A 11 6.92 10.78 -22.82
CA GLU A 11 7.08 9.57 -22.02
C GLU A 11 7.34 9.92 -20.55
N ALA A 12 8.21 10.88 -20.28
CA ALA A 12 8.47 11.36 -18.91
C ALA A 12 7.22 11.98 -18.30
N SER A 13 6.44 12.76 -19.05
CA SER A 13 5.17 13.31 -18.60
C SER A 13 4.17 12.22 -18.24
N LYS A 14 4.05 11.19 -19.10
CA LYS A 14 3.15 10.06 -18.84
C LYS A 14 3.56 9.28 -17.60
N LEU A 15 4.84 9.06 -17.41
CA LEU A 15 5.38 8.35 -16.27
C LEU A 15 5.15 9.12 -14.96
N LEU A 16 5.40 10.44 -14.97
CA LEU A 16 5.14 11.34 -13.84
C LEU A 16 3.66 11.42 -13.47
N ASN A 17 2.78 11.54 -14.46
CA ASN A 17 1.35 11.56 -14.23
C ASN A 17 0.85 10.26 -13.59
N ALA A 18 1.36 9.12 -14.05
CA ALA A 18 1.05 7.82 -13.46
C ALA A 18 1.59 7.71 -12.01
N ALA A 19 2.78 8.26 -11.73
CA ALA A 19 3.35 8.29 -10.39
C ALA A 19 2.50 9.16 -9.43
N HIS A 20 2.14 10.36 -9.85
CA HIS A 20 1.27 11.25 -9.04
C HIS A 20 -0.15 10.71 -8.86
N GLN A 21 -0.67 9.97 -9.84
CA GLN A 21 -1.95 9.29 -9.67
C GLN A 21 -1.86 8.24 -8.55
N LYS A 22 -0.81 7.41 -8.56
CA LYS A 22 -0.59 6.41 -7.52
C LYS A 22 -0.32 7.03 -6.15
N GLU A 23 0.44 8.11 -6.10
CA GLU A 23 0.66 8.86 -4.86
C GLU A 23 -0.67 9.34 -4.25
N ARG A 24 -1.57 9.89 -5.07
CA ARG A 24 -2.91 10.30 -4.61
C ARG A 24 -3.77 9.13 -4.17
N GLU A 25 -3.71 8.00 -4.88
CA GLU A 25 -4.53 6.83 -4.58
C GLU A 25 -4.00 6.01 -3.39
N GLU A 26 -2.69 5.80 -3.34
CA GLU A 26 -2.02 4.88 -2.41
C GLU A 26 -1.19 5.61 -1.33
N GLY A 27 -0.95 6.92 -1.50
CA GLY A 27 -0.11 7.72 -0.58
C GLY A 27 1.39 7.49 -0.75
N ILE A 28 1.82 6.78 -1.79
CA ILE A 28 3.22 6.42 -2.06
C ILE A 28 3.59 6.91 -3.45
N PHE A 29 4.69 7.67 -3.54
CA PHE A 29 5.26 8.09 -4.80
C PHE A 29 6.20 6.99 -5.32
N PRO A 30 5.82 6.23 -6.37
CA PRO A 30 6.52 4.99 -6.74
C PRO A 30 7.68 5.19 -7.71
N LEU A 31 8.05 6.42 -8.05
CA LEU A 31 9.05 6.69 -9.08
C LEU A 31 10.46 6.43 -8.55
N CYS A 32 11.18 5.55 -9.22
CA CYS A 32 12.55 5.20 -8.88
C CYS A 32 13.45 5.19 -10.12
N LEU A 33 14.73 5.50 -9.89
CA LEU A 33 15.81 5.13 -10.79
C LEU A 33 16.21 3.69 -10.44
N SER A 34 16.13 2.78 -11.39
CA SER A 34 16.69 1.44 -11.25
C SER A 34 18.12 1.40 -11.75
N GLU A 35 18.95 0.60 -11.09
CA GLU A 35 20.33 0.33 -11.48
C GLU A 35 20.59 -1.18 -11.44
N GLY A 36 21.11 -1.71 -12.55
CA GLY A 36 21.31 -3.14 -12.74
C GLY A 36 20.01 -3.91 -12.99
N ILE A 37 20.08 -4.89 -13.87
CA ILE A 37 18.96 -5.77 -14.23
C ILE A 37 19.41 -7.22 -14.10
N LEU A 38 18.54 -8.02 -13.49
CA LEU A 38 18.61 -9.47 -13.52
C LEU A 38 17.61 -10.00 -14.56
N PHE A 39 18.07 -10.88 -15.43
CA PHE A 39 17.25 -11.55 -16.44
C PHE A 39 16.83 -12.93 -15.92
N LEU A 40 15.57 -13.08 -15.59
CA LEU A 40 15.00 -14.34 -15.17
C LEU A 40 14.31 -15.02 -16.34
N LYS A 41 14.87 -16.15 -16.78
CA LYS A 41 14.29 -16.93 -17.89
C LYS A 41 13.07 -17.71 -17.37
N GLN A 42 11.92 -17.42 -17.94
CA GLN A 42 10.69 -18.17 -17.80
C GLN A 42 10.45 -19.02 -19.06
N PRO A 43 9.60 -20.04 -19.04
CA PRO A 43 9.36 -20.88 -20.22
C PRO A 43 8.98 -20.11 -21.49
N ASP A 44 8.18 -19.04 -21.34
CA ASP A 44 7.60 -18.30 -22.47
C ASP A 44 8.19 -16.91 -22.65
N PHE A 45 8.93 -16.36 -21.69
CA PHE A 45 9.50 -15.01 -21.75
C PHE A 45 10.71 -14.83 -20.82
N VAL A 46 11.44 -13.75 -21.03
CA VAL A 46 12.51 -13.32 -20.13
C VAL A 46 12.01 -12.15 -19.31
N GLN A 47 11.92 -12.35 -18.00
CA GLN A 47 11.55 -11.29 -17.08
C GLN A 47 12.78 -10.46 -16.71
N GLN A 48 12.65 -9.14 -16.86
CA GLN A 48 13.68 -8.17 -16.46
C GLN A 48 13.33 -7.62 -15.07
N ILE A 49 14.22 -7.82 -14.12
CA ILE A 49 14.00 -7.43 -12.72
C ILE A 49 15.10 -6.45 -12.32
N PRO A 50 14.78 -5.19 -11.97
CA PRO A 50 15.76 -4.26 -11.44
C PRO A 50 16.36 -4.78 -10.15
N ILE A 51 17.66 -4.56 -9.97
CA ILE A 51 18.38 -5.04 -8.78
C ILE A 51 18.32 -3.99 -7.68
N PHE A 52 18.72 -2.74 -8.01
CA PHE A 52 18.75 -1.63 -7.08
C PHE A 52 17.72 -0.57 -7.46
N LEU A 53 17.08 0.02 -6.47
CA LEU A 53 16.11 1.11 -6.63
C LEU A 53 16.55 2.32 -5.82
N HIS A 54 16.58 3.49 -6.47
CA HIS A 54 16.77 4.78 -5.83
C HIS A 54 15.46 5.56 -5.92
N LEU A 55 14.95 6.02 -4.80
CA LEU A 55 13.76 6.87 -4.79
C LEU A 55 14.06 8.20 -5.48
N LEU A 56 13.19 8.61 -6.38
CA LEU A 56 13.30 9.88 -7.08
C LEU A 56 12.32 10.90 -6.50
N ASN A 57 12.82 12.14 -6.36
CA ASN A 57 11.98 13.29 -6.06
C ASN A 57 12.12 14.31 -7.20
N PRO A 58 11.30 14.19 -8.26
CA PRO A 58 11.40 15.05 -9.42
C PRO A 58 10.90 16.46 -9.10
N LYS A 59 11.62 17.48 -9.58
CA LYS A 59 11.16 18.87 -9.59
C LYS A 59 10.81 19.28 -11.00
N ILE A 60 9.54 19.65 -11.21
CA ILE A 60 9.05 20.09 -12.51
C ILE A 60 9.08 21.61 -12.59
N ASN A 61 9.73 22.14 -13.62
CA ASN A 61 9.62 23.53 -14.01
C ASN A 61 8.66 23.63 -15.19
N ALA A 62 7.40 23.96 -14.92
CA ALA A 62 6.36 24.06 -15.93
C ALA A 62 6.62 25.17 -16.96
N VAL A 63 7.29 26.27 -16.55
CA VAL A 63 7.58 27.42 -17.42
C VAL A 63 8.63 27.04 -18.48
N LEU A 64 9.64 26.28 -18.08
CA LEU A 64 10.71 25.86 -18.99
C LEU A 64 10.46 24.49 -19.62
N ASN A 65 9.35 23.84 -19.31
CA ASN A 65 9.02 22.49 -19.71
C ASN A 65 10.18 21.51 -19.43
N GLN A 66 10.73 21.60 -18.22
CA GLN A 66 11.88 20.81 -17.79
C GLN A 66 11.56 20.03 -16.52
N VAL A 67 12.18 18.87 -16.40
CA VAL A 67 12.18 18.06 -15.18
C VAL A 67 13.61 17.90 -14.68
N SER A 68 13.80 18.14 -13.37
CA SER A 68 15.06 17.86 -12.69
C SER A 68 14.88 16.62 -11.83
N TRP A 69 15.65 15.60 -12.12
CA TRP A 69 15.66 14.35 -11.35
C TRP A 69 16.61 14.51 -10.16
N ASN A 70 16.05 14.60 -8.96
CA ASN A 70 16.86 14.60 -7.74
C ASN A 70 16.93 13.16 -7.24
N ILE A 71 18.10 12.58 -7.31
CA ILE A 71 18.39 11.29 -6.69
C ILE A 71 18.78 11.60 -5.24
N THR A 72 18.11 11.04 -4.27
CA THR A 72 18.56 10.99 -2.89
C THR A 72 19.72 9.99 -2.86
N ALA A 73 20.95 10.52 -3.01
CA ALA A 73 22.09 9.77 -3.53
C ALA A 73 22.64 8.67 -2.63
N ASP A 74 22.31 8.68 -1.36
CA ASP A 74 22.94 7.77 -0.39
C ASP A 74 22.01 6.60 0.03
N GLU A 75 20.75 6.60 -0.42
CA GLU A 75 19.76 5.58 -0.08
C GLU A 75 19.32 4.80 -1.31
N TRP A 76 20.05 3.76 -1.62
CA TRP A 76 19.54 2.72 -2.52
C TRP A 76 19.00 1.55 -1.69
N ILE A 77 17.98 0.92 -2.24
CA ILE A 77 17.41 -0.28 -1.67
C ILE A 77 17.54 -1.42 -2.69
N ILE A 78 17.76 -2.62 -2.19
CA ILE A 78 17.64 -3.80 -3.03
C ILE A 78 16.15 -3.95 -3.37
N ASN A 79 15.85 -4.26 -4.62
CA ASN A 79 14.48 -4.47 -5.04
C ASN A 79 13.84 -5.60 -4.23
N PRO A 80 12.85 -5.33 -3.38
CA PRO A 80 12.25 -6.34 -2.52
C PRO A 80 11.60 -7.50 -3.29
N TYR A 81 11.11 -7.23 -4.51
CA TYR A 81 10.59 -8.26 -5.38
C TYR A 81 11.67 -9.26 -5.83
N LEU A 82 12.89 -8.77 -6.06
CA LEU A 82 14.04 -9.61 -6.37
C LEU A 82 14.36 -10.55 -5.19
N LEU A 83 14.42 -10.02 -3.97
CA LEU A 83 14.68 -10.80 -2.77
C LEU A 83 13.64 -11.92 -2.59
N HIS A 84 12.37 -11.60 -2.84
CA HIS A 84 11.29 -12.58 -2.74
C HIS A 84 11.44 -13.72 -3.77
N ILE A 85 11.69 -13.40 -5.04
CA ILE A 85 11.82 -14.39 -6.10
C ILE A 85 13.02 -15.32 -5.86
N LEU A 86 14.13 -14.75 -5.37
CA LEU A 86 15.34 -15.51 -5.11
C LEU A 86 15.32 -16.23 -3.75
N SER A 87 14.25 -16.04 -2.96
CA SER A 87 14.10 -16.58 -1.60
C SER A 87 15.26 -16.20 -0.67
N PHE A 88 15.81 -14.99 -0.85
CA PHE A 88 16.87 -14.45 -0.02
C PHE A 88 16.32 -13.60 1.13
N GLU A 89 16.98 -13.63 2.27
CA GLU A 89 16.71 -12.71 3.36
C GLU A 89 17.47 -11.39 3.14
N GLU A 90 16.82 -10.26 3.45
CA GLU A 90 17.40 -8.92 3.27
C GLU A 90 18.71 -8.75 4.06
N THR A 91 18.80 -9.41 5.22
CA THR A 91 19.98 -9.42 6.10
C THR A 91 21.21 -10.05 5.47
N GLU A 92 21.05 -10.89 4.46
CA GLU A 92 22.17 -11.52 3.75
C GLU A 92 22.94 -10.53 2.86
N PHE A 93 22.30 -9.42 2.48
CA PHE A 93 22.83 -8.48 1.48
C PHE A 93 23.06 -7.06 1.97
N THR A 94 22.54 -6.67 3.13
CA THR A 94 22.68 -5.31 3.66
C THR A 94 24.11 -4.79 3.83
N PRO A 95 25.13 -5.62 4.09
CA PRO A 95 26.52 -5.16 4.19
C PRO A 95 27.27 -5.16 2.86
N LEU A 96 26.69 -5.67 1.77
CA LEU A 96 27.39 -5.83 0.50
C LEU A 96 27.34 -4.52 -0.32
N GLU A 97 28.48 -4.20 -0.94
CA GLU A 97 28.51 -3.17 -1.98
C GLU A 97 27.72 -3.65 -3.23
N LYS A 98 27.20 -2.70 -4.03
CA LYS A 98 26.42 -3.01 -5.25
C LYS A 98 27.13 -3.99 -6.17
N LYS A 99 28.46 -3.81 -6.34
CA LYS A 99 29.27 -4.66 -7.18
C LYS A 99 29.34 -6.09 -6.64
N GLU A 100 29.56 -6.23 -5.35
CA GLU A 100 29.64 -7.53 -4.69
C GLU A 100 28.34 -8.33 -4.81
N LEU A 101 27.18 -7.62 -4.70
CA LEU A 101 25.89 -8.27 -4.90
C LEU A 101 25.71 -8.75 -6.36
N CYS A 102 26.07 -7.93 -7.35
CA CYS A 102 26.01 -8.33 -8.76
C CYS A 102 26.93 -9.53 -9.04
N ASP A 103 28.14 -9.52 -8.49
CA ASP A 103 29.13 -10.62 -8.63
C ASP A 103 28.60 -11.90 -7.95
N LEU A 104 27.98 -11.78 -6.79
CA LEU A 104 27.35 -12.91 -6.09
C LEU A 104 26.19 -13.50 -6.89
N LEU A 105 25.30 -12.67 -7.42
CA LEU A 105 24.18 -13.13 -8.26
C LEU A 105 24.69 -13.85 -9.52
N THR A 106 25.72 -13.30 -10.16
CA THR A 106 26.35 -13.91 -11.32
C THR A 106 27.01 -15.26 -10.97
N SER A 107 27.69 -15.35 -9.82
CA SER A 107 28.31 -16.59 -9.36
C SER A 107 27.28 -17.69 -9.05
N LYS A 108 26.08 -17.32 -8.66
CA LYS A 108 24.92 -18.23 -8.47
C LYS A 108 24.24 -18.63 -9.79
N GLY A 109 24.73 -18.15 -10.93
CA GLY A 109 24.24 -18.52 -12.26
C GLY A 109 23.12 -17.64 -12.80
N TYR A 110 22.85 -16.50 -12.17
CA TYR A 110 21.89 -15.53 -12.71
C TYR A 110 22.54 -14.66 -13.79
N ASP A 111 21.77 -14.32 -14.82
CA ASP A 111 22.17 -13.41 -15.88
C ASP A 111 21.95 -11.98 -15.41
N VAL A 112 23.03 -11.23 -15.19
CA VAL A 112 23.02 -9.91 -14.57
C VAL A 112 23.73 -8.89 -15.47
N GLU A 113 23.10 -7.77 -15.73
CA GLU A 113 23.69 -6.62 -16.39
C GLU A 113 23.66 -5.39 -15.49
N SER A 114 24.81 -5.05 -14.90
CA SER A 114 24.93 -4.01 -13.88
C SER A 114 24.95 -2.58 -14.44
N SER A 115 25.20 -2.40 -15.75
CA SER A 115 25.35 -1.09 -16.39
C SER A 115 24.03 -0.42 -16.78
N ILE A 116 22.94 -1.19 -16.82
CA ILE A 116 21.64 -0.67 -17.25
C ILE A 116 21.02 0.20 -16.17
N ARG A 117 20.58 1.40 -16.58
CA ARG A 117 19.81 2.32 -15.74
C ARG A 117 18.55 2.77 -16.47
N TYR A 118 17.43 2.82 -15.74
CA TYR A 118 16.19 3.38 -16.27
C TYR A 118 15.28 3.91 -15.14
N ILE A 119 14.38 4.82 -15.51
CA ILE A 119 13.40 5.37 -14.58
C ILE A 119 12.07 4.65 -14.78
N GLY A 120 11.46 4.24 -13.69
CA GLY A 120 10.20 3.55 -13.73
C GLY A 120 9.38 3.70 -12.44
N ASN A 121 8.13 3.28 -12.50
CA ASN A 121 7.27 3.21 -11.33
C ASN A 121 7.42 1.84 -10.69
N PHE A 122 8.04 1.81 -9.51
CA PHE A 122 8.23 0.63 -8.70
C PHE A 122 7.50 0.80 -7.37
N HIS A 123 7.23 -0.31 -6.68
CA HIS A 123 6.56 -0.30 -5.37
C HIS A 123 7.48 -0.92 -4.31
N PRO A 124 8.51 -0.20 -3.87
CA PRO A 124 9.48 -0.75 -2.93
C PRO A 124 8.87 -1.16 -1.59
N TYR A 125 7.77 -0.52 -1.20
CA TYR A 125 7.13 -0.76 0.11
C TYR A 125 6.09 -1.89 0.13
N ARG A 126 5.67 -2.42 -1.02
CA ARG A 126 4.74 -3.57 -1.05
C ARG A 126 5.34 -4.85 -0.47
N HIS A 127 6.65 -4.88 -0.33
CA HIS A 127 7.34 -6.04 0.20
C HIS A 127 7.12 -6.27 1.69
N SER A 128 7.00 -5.22 2.51
CA SER A 128 6.70 -5.37 3.94
C SER A 128 5.38 -6.14 4.14
N LEU A 129 4.34 -5.75 3.41
CA LEU A 129 3.06 -6.45 3.44
C LEU A 129 3.18 -7.91 2.96
N LEU A 130 3.97 -8.15 1.91
CA LEU A 130 4.18 -9.50 1.40
C LEU A 130 4.96 -10.36 2.41
N LYS A 131 5.98 -9.81 3.08
CA LYS A 131 6.69 -10.49 4.18
C LYS A 131 5.74 -10.88 5.29
N GLU A 132 4.92 -9.95 5.77
CA GLU A 132 3.93 -10.21 6.83
C GLU A 132 2.95 -11.31 6.42
N VAL A 133 2.45 -11.30 5.18
CA VAL A 133 1.57 -12.37 4.67
C VAL A 133 2.28 -13.72 4.61
N ILE A 134 3.56 -13.74 4.25
CA ILE A 134 4.36 -14.99 4.22
C ILE A 134 4.61 -15.50 5.64
N GLU A 135 4.91 -14.61 6.58
CA GLU A 135 5.08 -14.95 8.00
C GLU A 135 3.79 -15.50 8.59
N LEU A 136 2.65 -14.82 8.35
CA LEU A 136 1.33 -15.32 8.75
C LEU A 136 1.03 -16.72 8.18
N LYS A 137 1.47 -17.03 6.96
CA LYS A 137 1.33 -18.39 6.40
C LYS A 137 2.16 -19.44 7.11
N LYS A 138 3.24 -19.05 7.79
CA LYS A 138 4.08 -19.97 8.58
C LYS A 138 3.50 -20.22 9.97
N GLU A 139 2.63 -19.35 10.45
CA GLU A 139 1.92 -19.56 11.71
C GLU A 139 0.94 -20.73 11.57
N SER A 140 1.07 -21.69 12.47
CA SER A 140 0.26 -22.90 12.46
C SER A 140 -1.18 -22.68 12.94
N ASP A 141 -1.44 -21.57 13.63
CA ASP A 141 -2.75 -21.22 14.17
C ASP A 141 -3.29 -19.92 13.57
N LEU A 142 -4.05 -20.07 12.50
CA LEU A 142 -4.82 -19.01 11.85
C LEU A 142 -6.30 -19.01 12.27
N SER A 143 -6.66 -19.73 13.33
CA SER A 143 -8.04 -19.85 13.82
C SER A 143 -8.70 -18.49 14.12
N HIS A 144 -7.89 -17.48 14.46
CA HIS A 144 -8.38 -16.10 14.65
C HIS A 144 -9.02 -15.50 13.39
N PHE A 145 -8.71 -16.04 12.21
CA PHE A 145 -9.26 -15.59 10.94
C PHE A 145 -10.38 -16.50 10.38
N ASP A 146 -10.74 -17.57 11.10
CA ASP A 146 -11.75 -18.53 10.66
C ASP A 146 -13.10 -17.85 10.39
N PHE A 147 -13.41 -16.77 11.10
CA PHE A 147 -14.64 -16.00 10.88
C PHE A 147 -14.75 -15.43 9.45
N LEU A 148 -13.63 -15.21 8.74
CA LEU A 148 -13.62 -14.76 7.35
C LEU A 148 -14.09 -15.85 6.38
N TYR A 149 -13.94 -17.12 6.75
CA TYR A 149 -14.23 -18.28 5.90
C TYR A 149 -15.53 -19.00 6.27
N GLN A 150 -16.04 -18.80 7.50
CA GLN A 150 -17.20 -19.55 8.00
C GLN A 150 -18.54 -19.12 7.40
N GLY A 151 -18.57 -18.12 6.51
CA GLY A 151 -19.80 -17.60 5.94
C GLY A 151 -20.71 -16.93 6.97
N ALA A 152 -21.79 -16.33 6.52
CA ALA A 152 -22.76 -15.66 7.40
C ALA A 152 -23.47 -16.70 8.29
N GLN A 153 -23.08 -16.80 9.54
CA GLN A 153 -23.85 -17.55 10.52
C GLN A 153 -25.12 -16.76 10.84
N HIS A 154 -26.24 -17.45 10.97
CA HIS A 154 -27.50 -16.86 11.42
C HIS A 154 -27.30 -16.45 12.90
N VAL A 155 -27.21 -15.15 13.11
CA VAL A 155 -27.12 -14.60 14.46
C VAL A 155 -28.51 -14.16 14.89
N GLU A 156 -28.89 -14.53 16.12
CA GLU A 156 -30.08 -14.05 16.79
C GLU A 156 -30.16 -12.52 16.74
N GLU A 157 -31.35 -11.97 16.54
CA GLU A 157 -31.53 -10.53 16.55
C GLU A 157 -31.06 -9.95 17.89
N PRO A 158 -30.30 -8.88 17.88
CA PRO A 158 -29.77 -8.28 19.11
C PRO A 158 -30.92 -7.78 19.97
N THR A 159 -31.13 -8.45 21.10
CA THR A 159 -32.09 -8.00 22.11
C THR A 159 -31.52 -6.81 22.88
N HIS A 160 -32.11 -5.63 22.67
CA HIS A 160 -32.19 -4.52 23.64
C HIS A 160 -30.94 -3.70 24.04
N LYS A 161 -29.80 -3.70 23.33
CA LYS A 161 -28.84 -2.64 23.56
C LYS A 161 -29.25 -1.41 22.71
N SER A 162 -29.53 -0.30 23.38
CA SER A 162 -29.72 0.98 22.70
C SER A 162 -28.39 1.46 22.16
N LEU A 163 -28.33 1.83 20.89
CA LEU A 163 -27.13 2.51 20.35
C LEU A 163 -26.99 3.88 21.00
N ALA A 164 -25.76 4.34 21.15
CA ALA A 164 -25.45 5.74 21.40
C ALA A 164 -26.01 6.62 20.26
N PRO A 165 -26.16 7.91 20.43
CA PRO A 165 -26.57 8.80 19.35
C PRO A 165 -25.68 8.64 18.12
N LEU A 166 -26.29 8.50 16.95
CA LEU A 166 -25.56 8.35 15.71
C LEU A 166 -24.96 9.67 15.28
N LEU A 167 -23.72 9.65 14.75
CA LEU A 167 -23.05 10.82 14.21
C LEU A 167 -23.69 11.29 12.88
N PHE A 168 -24.19 10.33 12.10
CA PHE A 168 -24.80 10.57 10.80
C PHE A 168 -26.16 9.89 10.75
N GLU A 169 -27.07 10.49 9.99
CA GLU A 169 -28.36 9.85 9.69
C GLU A 169 -28.15 8.47 9.09
N ALA A 170 -28.96 7.52 9.51
CA ALA A 170 -28.93 6.15 9.03
C ALA A 170 -30.33 5.65 8.72
N ASP A 171 -30.49 4.96 7.61
CA ASP A 171 -31.70 4.23 7.31
C ASP A 171 -31.82 2.97 8.18
N HIS A 172 -32.97 2.30 8.09
CA HIS A 172 -33.23 1.12 8.90
C HIS A 172 -32.21 -0.01 8.67
N THR A 173 -31.76 -0.23 7.45
CA THR A 173 -30.79 -1.29 7.11
C THR A 173 -29.42 -0.97 7.62
N GLN A 174 -28.98 0.28 7.50
CA GLN A 174 -27.74 0.79 8.04
C GLN A 174 -27.73 0.70 9.58
N TYR A 175 -28.83 1.09 10.22
CA TYR A 175 -28.99 0.98 11.68
C TYR A 175 -28.89 -0.47 12.17
N GLN A 176 -29.50 -1.40 11.48
CA GLN A 176 -29.38 -2.85 11.80
C GLN A 176 -27.94 -3.35 11.61
N ALA A 177 -27.24 -2.90 10.57
CA ALA A 177 -25.85 -3.25 10.36
C ALA A 177 -24.95 -2.74 11.52
N ILE A 178 -25.15 -1.49 11.96
CA ILE A 178 -24.42 -0.90 13.11
C ILE A 178 -24.66 -1.73 14.37
N LYS A 179 -25.93 -2.05 14.68
CA LYS A 179 -26.27 -2.88 15.85
C LYS A 179 -25.62 -4.26 15.82
N ARG A 180 -25.61 -4.91 14.68
CA ARG A 180 -25.00 -6.26 14.55
C ARG A 180 -23.48 -6.21 14.70
N ALA A 181 -22.82 -5.15 14.20
CA ALA A 181 -21.38 -5.00 14.29
C ALA A 181 -20.87 -4.82 15.74
N GLU A 182 -21.71 -4.39 16.67
CA GLU A 182 -21.35 -4.35 18.09
C GLU A 182 -21.23 -5.73 18.74
N LEU A 183 -21.93 -6.72 18.18
CA LEU A 183 -22.08 -8.04 18.78
C LEU A 183 -21.20 -9.10 18.13
N GLN A 184 -20.79 -8.87 16.88
CA GLN A 184 -20.12 -9.90 16.08
C GLN A 184 -19.27 -9.30 14.97
N HIS A 185 -18.40 -10.12 14.39
CA HIS A 185 -17.73 -9.80 13.13
C HIS A 185 -18.76 -9.72 11.99
N LEU A 186 -18.65 -8.68 11.18
CA LEU A 186 -19.64 -8.39 10.15
C LEU A 186 -18.98 -8.03 8.83
N VAL A 187 -19.51 -8.57 7.74
CA VAL A 187 -19.20 -8.13 6.38
C VAL A 187 -20.39 -7.31 5.85
N ILE A 188 -20.17 -6.03 5.58
CA ILE A 188 -21.18 -5.12 5.06
C ILE A 188 -20.91 -4.88 3.58
N GLN A 189 -21.80 -5.40 2.73
CA GLN A 189 -21.73 -5.20 1.30
C GLN A 189 -22.82 -4.21 0.85
N GLY A 190 -22.42 -3.23 0.04
CA GLY A 190 -23.37 -2.26 -0.52
C GLY A 190 -22.85 -1.67 -1.82
N PRO A 191 -23.72 -1.41 -2.80
CA PRO A 191 -23.40 -0.69 -4.03
C PRO A 191 -22.85 0.74 -3.75
N PRO A 192 -22.24 1.41 -4.72
CA PRO A 192 -21.95 2.83 -4.62
C PRO A 192 -23.20 3.65 -4.28
N GLY A 193 -23.05 4.65 -3.41
CA GLY A 193 -24.16 5.52 -3.02
C GLY A 193 -25.06 5.03 -1.86
N THR A 194 -24.85 3.82 -1.35
CA THR A 194 -25.65 3.26 -0.24
C THR A 194 -25.25 3.74 1.16
N GLY A 195 -24.49 4.80 1.28
CA GLY A 195 -24.12 5.37 2.58
C GLY A 195 -23.10 4.57 3.40
N LYS A 196 -22.27 3.69 2.77
CA LYS A 196 -21.23 2.93 3.49
C LYS A 196 -20.34 3.79 4.39
N SER A 197 -19.95 4.96 3.92
CA SER A 197 -19.14 5.89 4.72
C SER A 197 -19.87 6.44 5.94
N GLN A 198 -21.21 6.53 5.90
CA GLN A 198 -22.01 6.90 7.06
C GLN A 198 -22.07 5.77 8.07
N VAL A 199 -22.24 4.53 7.60
CA VAL A 199 -22.18 3.35 8.47
C VAL A 199 -20.84 3.23 9.17
N ILE A 200 -19.71 3.40 8.43
CA ILE A 200 -18.36 3.37 9.00
C ILE A 200 -18.19 4.47 10.06
N GLY A 201 -18.59 5.71 9.74
CA GLY A 201 -18.49 6.83 10.68
C GLY A 201 -19.32 6.61 11.94
N ASN A 202 -20.54 6.07 11.82
CA ASN A 202 -21.37 5.74 12.95
C ASN A 202 -20.78 4.59 13.79
N LEU A 203 -20.20 3.56 13.17
CA LEU A 203 -19.50 2.48 13.89
C LEU A 203 -18.31 3.01 14.67
N ILE A 204 -17.50 3.91 14.07
CA ILE A 204 -16.40 4.55 14.79
C ILE A 204 -16.94 5.32 16.01
N GLY A 205 -18.01 6.11 15.83
CA GLY A 205 -18.64 6.83 16.92
C GLY A 205 -19.10 5.92 18.06
N GLN A 206 -19.78 4.80 17.74
CA GLN A 206 -20.24 3.82 18.75
C GLN A 206 -19.07 3.21 19.52
N PHE A 207 -18.00 2.81 18.82
CA PHE A 207 -16.83 2.21 19.48
C PHE A 207 -16.03 3.20 20.31
N LEU A 208 -15.92 4.46 19.87
CA LEU A 208 -15.30 5.52 20.68
C LEU A 208 -16.11 5.84 21.94
N GLU A 209 -17.43 5.85 21.87
CA GLU A 209 -18.30 6.00 23.05
C GLU A 209 -18.08 4.87 24.06
N GLU A 210 -17.84 3.66 23.58
CA GLU A 210 -17.46 2.51 24.40
C GLU A 210 -15.98 2.54 24.86
N LYS A 211 -15.23 3.61 24.56
CA LYS A 211 -13.80 3.77 24.87
C LYS A 211 -12.91 2.70 24.24
N LYS A 212 -13.32 2.18 23.10
CA LYS A 212 -12.53 1.24 22.29
C LYS A 212 -11.56 1.99 21.40
N GLN A 213 -10.42 1.38 21.14
CA GLN A 213 -9.51 1.81 20.07
C GLN A 213 -10.01 1.26 18.74
N VAL A 214 -10.03 2.12 17.71
CA VAL A 214 -10.54 1.77 16.39
C VAL A 214 -9.43 1.90 15.36
N LEU A 215 -9.15 0.84 14.62
CA LEU A 215 -8.26 0.88 13.46
C LEU A 215 -9.09 0.81 12.18
N LEU A 216 -8.98 1.84 11.34
CA LEU A 216 -9.59 1.89 10.03
C LEU A 216 -8.53 1.69 8.95
N CYS A 217 -8.66 0.61 8.17
CA CYS A 217 -7.77 0.30 7.06
C CYS A 217 -8.49 0.44 5.72
N SER A 218 -7.81 0.97 4.72
CA SER A 218 -8.32 1.03 3.35
C SER A 218 -7.19 0.88 2.35
N GLN A 219 -7.49 0.27 1.20
CA GLN A 219 -6.55 0.22 0.08
C GLN A 219 -6.28 1.62 -0.51
N LYS A 220 -7.27 2.52 -0.47
CA LYS A 220 -7.18 3.85 -1.05
C LYS A 220 -7.12 4.90 0.06
N ARG A 221 -6.07 5.71 0.05
CA ARG A 221 -5.90 6.85 0.95
C ARG A 221 -7.08 7.81 0.92
N GLN A 222 -7.60 8.11 -0.27
CA GLN A 222 -8.76 9.00 -0.44
C GLN A 222 -9.99 8.54 0.36
N ALA A 223 -10.21 7.22 0.50
CA ALA A 223 -11.32 6.72 1.30
C ALA A 223 -11.13 7.00 2.80
N LEU A 224 -9.91 6.93 3.31
CA LEU A 224 -9.58 7.33 4.68
C LEU A 224 -9.76 8.82 4.89
N GLU A 225 -9.30 9.65 3.96
CA GLU A 225 -9.43 11.12 4.02
C GLU A 225 -10.90 11.56 4.06
N VAL A 226 -11.77 10.91 3.29
CA VAL A 226 -13.23 11.18 3.32
C VAL A 226 -13.83 10.88 4.69
N ILE A 227 -13.44 9.77 5.32
CA ILE A 227 -13.94 9.42 6.66
C ILE A 227 -13.35 10.39 7.70
N ALA A 228 -12.05 10.68 7.64
CA ALA A 228 -11.38 11.60 8.55
C ALA A 228 -12.01 13.00 8.48
N SER A 229 -12.27 13.55 7.28
CA SER A 229 -12.96 14.82 7.12
C SER A 229 -14.33 14.81 7.78
N LYS A 230 -15.15 13.78 7.54
CA LYS A 230 -16.48 13.68 8.15
C LYS A 230 -16.44 13.62 9.68
N LEU A 231 -15.48 12.88 10.24
CA LEU A 231 -15.32 12.80 11.69
C LEU A 231 -14.84 14.12 12.29
N THR A 232 -13.95 14.84 11.58
CA THR A 232 -13.51 16.18 11.94
C THR A 232 -14.69 17.17 11.96
N ASP A 233 -15.56 17.12 10.96
CA ASP A 233 -16.76 17.96 10.90
C ASP A 233 -17.74 17.67 12.06
N CYS A 234 -17.71 16.47 12.63
CA CYS A 234 -18.46 16.09 13.83
C CYS A 234 -17.72 16.42 15.15
N GLY A 235 -16.56 17.07 15.10
CA GLY A 235 -15.78 17.42 16.29
C GLY A 235 -14.88 16.31 16.83
N LEU A 236 -14.71 15.21 16.11
CA LEU A 236 -13.86 14.08 16.50
C LEU A 236 -12.44 14.14 15.93
N GLY A 237 -12.06 15.24 15.29
CA GLY A 237 -10.77 15.40 14.62
C GLY A 237 -9.54 15.26 15.52
N GLU A 238 -9.66 15.57 16.82
CA GLU A 238 -8.57 15.43 17.79
C GLU A 238 -8.30 13.96 18.20
N LEU A 239 -9.17 13.05 17.81
CA LEU A 239 -9.08 11.62 18.13
C LEU A 239 -8.52 10.78 16.97
N LEU A 240 -8.16 11.43 15.84
CA LEU A 240 -7.68 10.80 14.60
C LEU A 240 -6.17 10.73 14.52
#